data_1f419fa1baf2fa54836adfc06cc977f9
#
_entry.id   1f419fa1baf2fa54836adfc06cc977f9
#
_cell.length_a   1.000
_cell.length_b   1.000
_cell.length_c   1.000
_cell.angle_alpha   90.00
_cell.angle_beta   90.00
_cell.angle_gamma   90.00
#
_symmetry.space_group_name_H-M   'P 1'
#
loop_
_entity.id
_entity.type
_entity.pdbx_description
1 polymer ?
#
loop_
_entity_poly.entity_id
_entity_poly.type
_entity_poly.pdbx_seq_one_letter_code
_entity_poly.pdbx_strand_id
1 'polypeptide(L)'
;LQPHSALLAGKLLVSTTKGIEAQSFKLMSQILEEIAPQARIGVLSGPNLAKEVAAGALTATVVASEDEALCLQVQAVLHGPTFRVYASADRFGVELGGALKNVYAIIAGMAAALGMGENTRSMLITRALAEMTRFAVQLGANPMTFLGLAGVGDLIVTCSSPKSRNYQVGFALGEGLSLDDAVARLGEVAEGVNTIRVLKTKAEEMGVYMPLVSGLYAILFGGRTLDQVIAALMSAEPKTDVDFISTTGF
;
A
#
# COMPACT_ATOMS: atom_id res chain seq x y z
N LEU A 1 -6.19 6.97 -22.06
CA LEU A 1 -6.12 5.69 -22.79
C LEU A 1 -7.39 5.39 -23.58
N GLN A 2 -8.60 5.76 -23.11
CA GLN A 2 -9.86 5.48 -23.82
C GLN A 2 -9.85 5.78 -25.34
N PRO A 3 -9.36 6.95 -25.82
CA PRO A 3 -9.32 7.23 -27.26
C PRO A 3 -8.38 6.30 -28.07
N HIS A 4 -7.53 5.55 -27.39
CA HIS A 4 -6.51 4.70 -28.00
C HIS A 4 -6.70 3.21 -27.66
N SER A 5 -7.84 2.82 -27.10
CA SER A 5 -8.07 1.45 -26.62
C SER A 5 -7.87 0.39 -27.72
N ALA A 6 -8.25 0.68 -28.94
CA ALA A 6 -8.06 -0.22 -30.08
C ALA A 6 -6.56 -0.49 -30.40
N LEU A 7 -5.68 0.48 -30.16
CA LEU A 7 -4.23 0.33 -30.33
C LEU A 7 -3.58 -0.55 -29.25
N LEU A 8 -4.28 -0.78 -28.15
CA LEU A 8 -3.83 -1.57 -27.02
C LEU A 8 -4.21 -3.06 -27.14
N ALA A 9 -5.01 -3.43 -28.13
CA ALA A 9 -5.41 -4.81 -28.36
C ALA A 9 -4.19 -5.74 -28.49
N GLY A 10 -4.15 -6.79 -27.66
CA GLY A 10 -3.05 -7.75 -27.59
C GLY A 10 -1.74 -7.23 -26.99
N LYS A 11 -1.67 -5.95 -26.61
CA LYS A 11 -0.47 -5.38 -25.96
C LYS A 11 -0.38 -5.78 -24.50
N LEU A 12 0.85 -5.86 -23.99
CA LEU A 12 1.13 -6.00 -22.57
C LEU A 12 1.10 -4.62 -21.92
N LEU A 13 0.22 -4.45 -20.96
CA LEU A 13 0.14 -3.25 -20.14
C LEU A 13 0.49 -3.58 -18.70
N VAL A 14 1.53 -2.97 -18.17
CA VAL A 14 1.96 -3.17 -16.79
C VAL A 14 1.79 -1.86 -16.02
N SER A 15 0.87 -1.86 -15.05
CA SER A 15 0.68 -0.72 -14.18
C SER A 15 1.75 -0.72 -13.08
N THR A 16 2.35 0.44 -12.85
CA THR A 16 3.23 0.71 -11.70
C THR A 16 2.61 1.71 -10.72
N THR A 17 1.37 2.12 -11.01
CA THR A 17 0.63 3.11 -10.22
C THR A 17 0.09 2.48 -8.95
N LYS A 18 0.26 3.15 -7.83
CA LYS A 18 -0.23 2.72 -6.52
C LYS A 18 -1.36 3.64 -6.07
N GLY A 19 -2.57 3.11 -6.03
CA GLY A 19 -3.74 3.89 -5.62
C GLY A 19 -5.04 3.13 -5.85
N ILE A 20 -6.11 3.69 -5.29
CA ILE A 20 -7.48 3.17 -5.38
C ILE A 20 -8.36 4.30 -5.89
N GLU A 21 -9.20 4.02 -6.88
CA GLU A 21 -10.17 4.99 -7.37
C GLU A 21 -11.22 5.28 -6.30
N ALA A 22 -11.47 6.57 -6.06
CA ALA A 22 -12.20 7.02 -4.88
C ALA A 22 -13.69 6.66 -4.86
N GLN A 23 -14.33 6.57 -6.01
CA GLN A 23 -15.79 6.35 -6.11
C GLN A 23 -16.14 4.86 -6.20
N SER A 24 -15.39 4.10 -6.99
CA SER A 24 -15.67 2.70 -7.29
C SER A 24 -14.86 1.70 -6.47
N PHE A 25 -13.87 2.15 -5.72
CA PHE A 25 -12.87 1.31 -5.05
C PHE A 25 -12.07 0.42 -6.02
N LYS A 26 -12.00 0.76 -7.30
CA LYS A 26 -11.25 -0.01 -8.30
C LYS A 26 -9.76 0.24 -8.20
N LEU A 27 -8.99 -0.83 -8.39
CA LEU A 27 -7.55 -0.76 -8.61
C LEU A 27 -7.26 -0.33 -10.06
N MET A 28 -6.06 0.15 -10.32
CA MET A 28 -5.68 0.64 -11.65
C MET A 28 -5.73 -0.45 -12.71
N SER A 29 -5.38 -1.70 -12.37
CA SER A 29 -5.50 -2.83 -13.28
C SER A 29 -6.93 -3.09 -13.71
N GLN A 30 -7.90 -2.98 -12.80
CA GLN A 30 -9.33 -3.14 -13.09
C GLN A 30 -9.84 -2.02 -14.01
N ILE A 31 -9.37 -0.79 -13.80
CA ILE A 31 -9.69 0.33 -14.70
C ILE A 31 -9.07 0.11 -16.09
N LEU A 32 -7.85 -0.43 -16.16
CA LEU A 32 -7.21 -0.76 -17.43
C LEU A 32 -7.97 -1.85 -18.19
N GLU A 33 -8.49 -2.87 -17.51
CA GLU A 33 -9.34 -3.91 -18.10
C GLU A 33 -10.62 -3.34 -18.72
N GLU A 34 -11.24 -2.38 -18.05
CA GLU A 34 -12.45 -1.71 -18.59
C GLU A 34 -12.14 -0.84 -19.83
N ILE A 35 -11.00 -0.14 -19.80
CA ILE A 35 -10.61 0.77 -20.87
C ILE A 35 -10.04 0.00 -22.08
N ALA A 36 -9.30 -1.08 -21.85
CA ALA A 36 -8.61 -1.85 -22.88
C ALA A 36 -8.83 -3.37 -22.67
N PRO A 37 -10.06 -3.87 -22.85
CA PRO A 37 -10.44 -5.26 -22.52
C PRO A 37 -9.71 -6.31 -23.36
N GLN A 38 -9.08 -5.93 -24.46
CA GLN A 38 -8.27 -6.82 -25.29
C GLN A 38 -6.77 -6.74 -25.00
N ALA A 39 -6.35 -5.90 -24.07
CA ALA A 39 -4.97 -5.85 -23.59
C ALA A 39 -4.72 -6.92 -22.54
N ARG A 40 -3.47 -7.33 -22.40
CA ARG A 40 -3.00 -8.25 -21.37
C ARG A 40 -2.48 -7.41 -20.21
N ILE A 41 -3.11 -7.51 -19.04
CA ILE A 41 -2.86 -6.60 -17.92
C ILE A 41 -2.01 -7.27 -16.86
N GLY A 42 -0.98 -6.55 -16.41
CA GLY A 42 -0.17 -6.89 -15.25
C GLY A 42 0.09 -5.68 -14.37
N VAL A 43 0.62 -5.91 -13.19
CA VAL A 43 1.05 -4.89 -12.25
C VAL A 43 2.48 -5.16 -11.79
N LEU A 44 3.20 -4.10 -11.41
CA LEU A 44 4.53 -4.20 -10.83
C LEU A 44 4.54 -3.46 -9.50
N SER A 45 4.91 -4.16 -8.43
CA SER A 45 4.96 -3.60 -7.08
C SER A 45 6.10 -4.21 -6.28
N GLY A 46 6.55 -3.51 -5.23
CA GLY A 46 7.65 -3.94 -4.38
C GLY A 46 8.41 -2.75 -3.79
N PRO A 47 9.49 -3.00 -3.04
CA PRO A 47 10.32 -1.98 -2.41
C PRO A 47 11.18 -1.23 -3.44
N ASN A 48 10.55 -0.38 -4.25
CA ASN A 48 11.15 0.28 -5.42
C ASN A 48 11.24 1.80 -5.20
N LEU A 49 12.15 2.26 -4.36
CA LEU A 49 12.45 3.69 -4.26
C LEU A 49 13.17 4.15 -5.53
N ALA A 50 12.52 4.97 -6.34
CA ALA A 50 12.97 5.33 -7.69
C ALA A 50 14.41 5.87 -7.73
N LYS A 51 14.79 6.71 -6.76
CA LYS A 51 16.15 7.26 -6.66
C LYS A 51 17.20 6.19 -6.38
N GLU A 52 16.86 5.13 -5.66
CA GLU A 52 17.78 4.01 -5.37
C GLU A 52 17.91 3.08 -6.58
N VAL A 53 16.80 2.75 -7.22
CA VAL A 53 16.80 1.97 -8.48
C VAL A 53 17.64 2.69 -9.54
N ALA A 54 17.43 3.99 -9.74
CA ALA A 54 18.20 4.79 -10.69
C ALA A 54 19.69 4.89 -10.35
N ALA A 55 20.06 4.80 -9.06
CA ALA A 55 21.44 4.75 -8.60
C ALA A 55 22.08 3.36 -8.69
N GLY A 56 21.36 2.34 -9.18
CA GLY A 56 21.85 0.98 -9.31
C GLY A 56 21.90 0.17 -8.02
N ALA A 57 21.17 0.58 -6.97
CA ALA A 57 21.08 -0.19 -5.74
C ALA A 57 20.42 -1.56 -5.99
N LEU A 58 20.90 -2.59 -5.31
CA LEU A 58 20.31 -3.94 -5.42
C LEU A 58 18.84 -3.90 -5.00
N THR A 59 17.96 -4.21 -5.94
CA THR A 59 16.52 -4.09 -5.77
C THR A 59 15.81 -5.34 -6.28
N ALA A 60 14.71 -5.70 -5.63
CA ALA A 60 13.82 -6.75 -6.10
C ALA A 60 12.37 -6.23 -6.15
N THR A 61 11.63 -6.69 -7.16
CA THR A 61 10.23 -6.33 -7.38
C THR A 61 9.39 -7.55 -7.72
N VAL A 62 8.07 -7.39 -7.78
CA VAL A 62 7.13 -8.42 -8.22
C VAL A 62 6.36 -7.89 -9.41
N VAL A 63 6.33 -8.67 -10.49
CA VAL A 63 5.33 -8.55 -11.55
C VAL A 63 4.20 -9.53 -11.25
N ALA A 64 2.96 -9.08 -11.32
CA ALA A 64 1.82 -9.94 -11.06
C ALA A 64 0.78 -9.85 -12.19
N SER A 65 0.35 -11.01 -12.65
CA SER A 65 -0.71 -11.18 -13.65
C SER A 65 -1.22 -12.62 -13.59
N GLU A 66 -2.49 -12.84 -13.92
CA GLU A 66 -3.04 -14.16 -14.20
C GLU A 66 -2.49 -14.75 -15.52
N ASP A 67 -1.89 -13.89 -16.35
CA ASP A 67 -1.21 -14.26 -17.57
C ASP A 67 0.29 -14.53 -17.30
N GLU A 68 0.66 -15.80 -17.16
CA GLU A 68 2.03 -16.22 -16.90
C GLU A 68 3.01 -15.76 -17.99
N ALA A 69 2.59 -15.79 -19.26
CA ALA A 69 3.45 -15.38 -20.36
C ALA A 69 3.75 -13.87 -20.32
N LEU A 70 2.83 -13.03 -19.79
CA LEU A 70 3.11 -11.63 -19.48
C LEU A 70 4.20 -11.53 -18.41
N CYS A 71 4.06 -12.27 -17.31
CA CYS A 71 5.06 -12.25 -16.24
C CYS A 71 6.45 -12.62 -16.76
N LEU A 72 6.58 -13.68 -17.56
CA LEU A 72 7.84 -14.12 -18.16
C LEU A 72 8.45 -13.06 -19.07
N GLN A 73 7.63 -12.38 -19.88
CA GLN A 73 8.13 -11.31 -20.77
C GLN A 73 8.62 -10.10 -19.96
N VAL A 74 7.88 -9.69 -18.93
CA VAL A 74 8.31 -8.57 -18.07
C VAL A 74 9.58 -8.93 -17.30
N GLN A 75 9.69 -10.15 -16.80
CA GLN A 75 10.93 -10.64 -16.19
C GLN A 75 12.11 -10.56 -17.17
N ALA A 76 11.94 -11.03 -18.40
CA ALA A 76 13.00 -11.01 -19.42
C ALA A 76 13.46 -9.60 -19.76
N VAL A 77 12.56 -8.61 -19.76
CA VAL A 77 12.86 -7.21 -20.11
C VAL A 77 13.51 -6.45 -18.94
N LEU A 78 13.03 -6.67 -17.71
CA LEU A 78 13.42 -5.85 -16.55
C LEU A 78 14.52 -6.49 -15.70
N HIS A 79 14.70 -7.82 -15.77
CA HIS A 79 15.71 -8.50 -14.97
C HIS A 79 17.13 -8.07 -15.36
N GLY A 80 17.93 -7.72 -14.36
CA GLY A 80 19.30 -7.28 -14.58
C GLY A 80 20.19 -7.55 -13.34
N PRO A 81 21.48 -7.20 -13.42
CA PRO A 81 22.45 -7.47 -12.36
C PRO A 81 22.08 -6.85 -11.00
N THR A 82 21.37 -5.73 -11.00
CA THR A 82 20.97 -4.99 -9.81
C THR A 82 19.46 -4.97 -9.58
N PHE A 83 18.67 -5.52 -10.52
CA PHE A 83 17.20 -5.49 -10.45
C PHE A 83 16.62 -6.88 -10.69
N ARG A 84 16.10 -7.51 -9.63
CA ARG A 84 15.50 -8.84 -9.71
C ARG A 84 13.98 -8.77 -9.74
N VAL A 85 13.37 -9.50 -10.69
CA VAL A 85 11.91 -9.52 -10.87
C VAL A 85 11.37 -10.91 -10.53
N TYR A 86 10.48 -10.97 -9.53
CA TYR A 86 9.72 -12.16 -9.17
C TYR A 86 8.34 -12.10 -9.80
N ALA A 87 7.71 -13.26 -10.01
CA ALA A 87 6.35 -13.35 -10.55
C ALA A 87 5.34 -13.76 -9.48
N SER A 88 4.10 -13.32 -9.65
CA SER A 88 2.94 -13.73 -8.83
C SER A 88 1.70 -13.86 -9.71
N ALA A 89 0.83 -14.82 -9.41
CA ALA A 89 -0.49 -14.93 -10.02
C ALA A 89 -1.56 -14.07 -9.31
N ASP A 90 -1.29 -13.61 -8.07
CA ASP A 90 -2.20 -12.75 -7.30
C ASP A 90 -1.99 -11.28 -7.66
N ARG A 91 -2.46 -10.89 -8.84
CA ARG A 91 -2.39 -9.50 -9.32
C ARG A 91 -3.13 -8.55 -8.38
N PHE A 92 -4.31 -8.95 -7.92
CA PHE A 92 -5.14 -8.15 -7.03
C PHE A 92 -4.44 -7.87 -5.69
N GLY A 93 -3.92 -8.89 -5.02
CA GLY A 93 -3.22 -8.75 -3.74
C GLY A 93 -1.93 -7.93 -3.84
N VAL A 94 -1.14 -8.13 -4.91
CA VAL A 94 0.09 -7.37 -5.17
C VAL A 94 -0.19 -5.88 -5.38
N GLU A 95 -1.22 -5.54 -6.14
CA GLU A 95 -1.60 -4.15 -6.40
C GLU A 95 -2.21 -3.49 -5.16
N LEU A 96 -3.13 -4.18 -4.49
CA LEU A 96 -3.78 -3.69 -3.28
C LEU A 96 -2.77 -3.43 -2.16
N GLY A 97 -1.83 -4.33 -1.94
CA GLY A 97 -0.75 -4.15 -0.97
C GLY A 97 0.05 -2.87 -1.22
N GLY A 98 0.42 -2.63 -2.48
CA GLY A 98 1.11 -1.41 -2.89
C GLY A 98 0.31 -0.12 -2.65
N ALA A 99 -1.03 -0.16 -2.74
CA ALA A 99 -1.89 0.98 -2.47
C ALA A 99 -2.08 1.22 -0.96
N LEU A 100 -2.35 0.16 -0.19
CA LEU A 100 -2.66 0.24 1.24
C LEU A 100 -1.49 0.72 2.09
N LYS A 101 -0.26 0.26 1.80
CA LYS A 101 0.95 0.62 2.59
C LYS A 101 1.15 2.12 2.76
N ASN A 102 0.70 2.92 1.80
CA ASN A 102 0.88 4.37 1.79
C ASN A 102 0.18 5.05 2.97
N VAL A 103 -0.94 4.50 3.43
CA VAL A 103 -1.65 4.96 4.63
C VAL A 103 -0.80 4.76 5.89
N TYR A 104 -0.20 3.58 6.02
CA TYR A 104 0.62 3.25 7.19
C TYR A 104 1.95 3.99 7.22
N ALA A 105 2.46 4.38 6.05
CA ALA A 105 3.64 5.24 5.97
C ALA A 105 3.40 6.63 6.59
N ILE A 106 2.18 7.18 6.48
CA ILE A 106 1.82 8.43 7.17
C ILE A 106 1.89 8.22 8.69
N ILE A 107 1.31 7.13 9.21
CA ILE A 107 1.36 6.80 10.65
C ILE A 107 2.81 6.66 11.14
N ALA A 108 3.64 5.96 10.37
CA ALA A 108 5.04 5.76 10.71
C ALA A 108 5.83 7.08 10.73
N GLY A 109 5.54 7.99 9.80
CA GLY A 109 6.13 9.33 9.79
C GLY A 109 5.74 10.15 11.02
N MET A 110 4.46 10.12 11.43
CA MET A 110 3.98 10.80 12.65
C MET A 110 4.71 10.25 13.89
N ALA A 111 4.80 8.93 14.04
CA ALA A 111 5.50 8.28 15.14
C ALA A 111 6.98 8.67 15.20
N ALA A 112 7.63 8.80 14.05
CA ALA A 112 9.02 9.21 13.96
C ALA A 112 9.23 10.67 14.38
N ALA A 113 8.35 11.58 13.98
CA ALA A 113 8.40 13.00 14.39
C ALA A 113 8.26 13.17 15.91
N LEU A 114 7.51 12.28 16.57
CA LEU A 114 7.36 12.24 18.02
C LEU A 114 8.54 11.56 18.74
N GLY A 115 9.58 11.13 18.04
CA GLY A 115 10.72 10.44 18.63
C GLY A 115 10.41 9.05 19.19
N MET A 116 9.33 8.41 18.74
CA MET A 116 8.97 7.07 19.20
C MET A 116 10.05 6.06 18.80
N GLY A 117 10.42 5.20 19.76
CA GLY A 117 11.55 4.28 19.63
C GLY A 117 11.29 3.08 18.69
N GLU A 118 12.32 2.23 18.55
CA GLU A 118 12.32 1.09 17.64
C GLU A 118 11.24 0.04 17.95
N ASN A 119 10.89 -0.16 19.24
CA ASN A 119 9.81 -1.06 19.62
C ASN A 119 8.45 -0.58 19.06
N THR A 120 8.17 0.72 19.16
CA THR A 120 6.94 1.31 18.62
C THR A 120 6.93 1.21 17.10
N ARG A 121 8.05 1.49 16.43
CA ARG A 121 8.17 1.35 14.97
C ARG A 121 7.89 -0.09 14.53
N SER A 122 8.51 -1.07 15.20
CA SER A 122 8.31 -2.49 14.90
C SER A 122 6.86 -2.92 15.12
N MET A 123 6.26 -2.50 16.24
CA MET A 123 4.86 -2.74 16.55
C MET A 123 3.94 -2.16 15.46
N LEU A 124 4.15 -0.91 15.06
CA LEU A 124 3.33 -0.25 14.03
C LEU A 124 3.41 -0.98 12.69
N ILE A 125 4.60 -1.37 12.23
CA ILE A 125 4.78 -2.09 10.96
C ILE A 125 4.09 -3.46 11.04
N THR A 126 4.24 -4.19 12.14
CA THR A 126 3.60 -5.49 12.33
C THR A 126 2.08 -5.38 12.37
N ARG A 127 1.54 -4.41 13.11
CA ARG A 127 0.09 -4.17 13.17
C ARG A 127 -0.46 -3.66 11.83
N ALA A 128 0.31 -2.83 11.11
CA ALA A 128 -0.04 -2.39 9.76
C ALA A 128 -0.15 -3.57 8.80
N LEU A 129 0.82 -4.50 8.83
CA LEU A 129 0.80 -5.71 8.00
C LEU A 129 -0.43 -6.58 8.30
N ALA A 130 -0.72 -6.82 9.59
CA ALA A 130 -1.88 -7.60 10.01
C ALA A 130 -3.20 -6.96 9.57
N GLU A 131 -3.35 -5.65 9.75
CA GLU A 131 -4.54 -4.88 9.37
C GLU A 131 -4.73 -4.87 7.84
N MET A 132 -3.66 -4.63 7.10
CA MET A 132 -3.62 -4.63 5.65
C MET A 132 -3.99 -6.00 5.07
N THR A 133 -3.42 -7.07 5.63
CA THR A 133 -3.70 -8.44 5.20
C THR A 133 -5.15 -8.84 5.51
N ARG A 134 -5.64 -8.54 6.72
CA ARG A 134 -7.04 -8.81 7.11
C ARG A 134 -8.02 -8.19 6.13
N PHE A 135 -7.81 -6.91 5.79
CA PHE A 135 -8.67 -6.20 4.84
C PHE A 135 -8.60 -6.82 3.44
N ALA A 136 -7.40 -7.10 2.95
CA ALA A 136 -7.19 -7.64 1.62
C ALA A 136 -7.76 -9.06 1.44
N VAL A 137 -7.63 -9.90 2.47
CA VAL A 137 -8.21 -11.28 2.46
C VAL A 137 -9.75 -11.23 2.36
N GLN A 138 -10.40 -10.28 3.03
CA GLN A 138 -11.85 -10.09 2.90
C GLN A 138 -12.27 -9.66 1.47
N LEU A 139 -11.35 -9.11 0.69
CA LEU A 139 -11.54 -8.79 -0.72
C LEU A 139 -11.08 -9.89 -1.67
N GLY A 140 -10.63 -11.04 -1.16
CA GLY A 140 -10.23 -12.20 -1.95
C GLY A 140 -8.74 -12.29 -2.31
N ALA A 141 -7.88 -11.43 -1.76
CA ALA A 141 -6.44 -11.53 -1.94
C ALA A 141 -5.85 -12.74 -1.21
N ASN A 142 -4.77 -13.29 -1.76
CA ASN A 142 -4.03 -14.35 -1.09
C ASN A 142 -3.21 -13.77 0.09
N PRO A 143 -3.41 -14.24 1.33
CA PRO A 143 -2.66 -13.76 2.49
C PRO A 143 -1.14 -13.93 2.36
N MET A 144 -0.68 -14.96 1.66
CA MET A 144 0.75 -15.21 1.44
C MET A 144 1.42 -14.12 0.59
N THR A 145 0.68 -13.42 -0.25
CA THR A 145 1.18 -12.27 -1.03
C THR A 145 1.75 -11.18 -0.13
N PHE A 146 1.15 -10.99 1.06
CA PHE A 146 1.57 -9.96 2.01
C PHE A 146 2.85 -10.29 2.77
N LEU A 147 3.30 -11.54 2.77
CA LEU A 147 4.62 -11.94 3.28
C LEU A 147 5.75 -11.69 2.27
N GLY A 148 5.41 -11.34 1.03
CA GLY A 148 6.35 -11.10 -0.06
C GLY A 148 6.80 -9.66 -0.18
N LEU A 149 7.54 -9.39 -1.29
CA LEU A 149 8.11 -8.07 -1.59
C LEU A 149 7.04 -6.98 -1.75
N ALA A 150 5.90 -7.28 -2.37
CA ALA A 150 4.80 -6.33 -2.58
C ALA A 150 3.97 -6.07 -1.31
N GLY A 151 4.07 -6.92 -0.31
CA GLY A 151 3.48 -6.78 1.02
C GLY A 151 4.47 -6.22 2.03
N VAL A 152 5.03 -7.09 2.89
CA VAL A 152 5.92 -6.70 3.98
C VAL A 152 7.16 -5.96 3.50
N GLY A 153 7.75 -6.35 2.36
CA GLY A 153 8.96 -5.69 1.84
C GLY A 153 8.72 -4.22 1.50
N ASP A 154 7.65 -3.94 0.75
CA ASP A 154 7.29 -2.58 0.36
C ASP A 154 6.74 -1.75 1.55
N LEU A 155 6.06 -2.39 2.50
CA LEU A 155 5.61 -1.77 3.74
C LEU A 155 6.81 -1.29 4.58
N ILE A 156 7.80 -2.16 4.82
CA ILE A 156 8.98 -1.83 5.62
C ILE A 156 9.72 -0.63 5.01
N VAL A 157 10.07 -0.69 3.72
CA VAL A 157 10.84 0.40 3.10
C VAL A 157 10.06 1.72 3.10
N THR A 158 8.73 1.65 2.90
CA THR A 158 7.90 2.86 2.83
C THR A 158 7.68 3.49 4.21
N CYS A 159 7.56 2.68 5.26
CA CYS A 159 7.38 3.14 6.65
C CYS A 159 8.70 3.52 7.35
N SER A 160 9.86 3.14 6.81
CA SER A 160 11.15 3.41 7.44
C SER A 160 12.00 4.45 6.70
N SER A 161 11.63 4.80 5.48
CA SER A 161 12.43 5.68 4.64
C SER A 161 11.95 7.14 4.64
N PRO A 162 12.80 8.11 4.99
CA PRO A 162 12.48 9.53 4.82
C PRO A 162 12.35 9.95 3.35
N LYS A 163 12.67 9.07 2.39
CA LYS A 163 12.44 9.28 0.95
C LYS A 163 10.99 8.98 0.54
N SER A 164 10.21 8.34 1.40
CA SER A 164 8.77 8.08 1.16
C SER A 164 7.97 9.37 1.32
N ARG A 165 7.24 9.77 0.27
CA ARG A 165 6.36 10.94 0.29
C ARG A 165 5.31 10.87 1.40
N ASN A 166 4.68 9.72 1.55
CA ASN A 166 3.67 9.51 2.58
C ASN A 166 4.27 9.57 4.00
N TYR A 167 5.48 9.04 4.19
CA TYR A 167 6.21 9.19 5.44
C TYR A 167 6.51 10.66 5.75
N GLN A 168 6.94 11.45 4.75
CA GLN A 168 7.23 12.89 4.92
C GLN A 168 5.98 13.68 5.30
N VAL A 169 4.81 13.38 4.69
CA VAL A 169 3.55 13.99 5.11
C VAL A 169 3.24 13.64 6.57
N GLY A 170 3.36 12.37 6.95
CA GLY A 170 3.16 11.93 8.33
C GLY A 170 4.13 12.62 9.29
N PHE A 171 5.39 12.78 8.92
CA PHE A 171 6.39 13.46 9.74
C PHE A 171 6.00 14.93 9.98
N ALA A 172 5.60 15.65 8.92
CA ALA A 172 5.13 17.02 9.04
C ALA A 172 3.88 17.17 9.92
N LEU A 173 2.93 16.23 9.82
CA LEU A 173 1.76 16.16 10.70
C LEU A 173 2.16 15.93 12.17
N GLY A 174 3.14 15.06 12.42
CA GLY A 174 3.67 14.81 13.75
C GLY A 174 4.43 16.01 14.35
N GLU A 175 5.00 16.87 13.51
CA GLU A 175 5.55 18.19 13.89
C GLU A 175 4.46 19.22 14.21
N GLY A 176 3.18 18.90 14.00
CA GLY A 176 2.04 19.78 14.29
C GLY A 176 1.54 20.63 13.10
N LEU A 177 2.01 20.36 11.87
CA LEU A 177 1.47 21.03 10.69
C LEU A 177 0.03 20.54 10.41
N SER A 178 -0.76 21.43 9.79
CA SER A 178 -2.05 21.01 9.22
C SER A 178 -1.84 20.04 8.03
N LEU A 179 -2.88 19.29 7.66
CA LEU A 179 -2.81 18.42 6.49
C LEU A 179 -2.48 19.18 5.21
N ASP A 180 -3.10 20.33 5.03
CA ASP A 180 -2.90 21.17 3.84
C ASP A 180 -1.46 21.69 3.76
N ASP A 181 -0.90 22.16 4.89
CA ASP A 181 0.48 22.62 4.96
C ASP A 181 1.48 21.47 4.75
N ALA A 182 1.21 20.28 5.32
CA ALA A 182 2.04 19.11 5.16
C ALA A 182 2.10 18.64 3.69
N VAL A 183 0.97 18.66 2.99
CA VAL A 183 0.88 18.33 1.57
C VAL A 183 1.53 19.41 0.72
N ALA A 184 1.30 20.70 1.03
CA ALA A 184 1.92 21.81 0.33
C ALA A 184 3.46 21.81 0.47
N ARG A 185 3.98 21.49 1.66
CA ARG A 185 5.44 21.35 1.92
C ARG A 185 6.08 20.27 1.07
N LEU A 186 5.34 19.18 0.78
CA LEU A 186 5.84 18.09 -0.07
C LEU A 186 5.98 18.53 -1.54
N GLY A 187 5.08 19.37 -2.05
CA GLY A 187 5.04 19.82 -3.46
C GLY A 187 4.68 18.72 -4.47
N GLU A 188 4.34 17.52 -3.99
CA GLU A 188 4.03 16.33 -4.79
C GLU A 188 2.79 15.61 -4.21
N VAL A 189 2.20 14.74 -5.02
CA VAL A 189 1.04 13.93 -4.58
C VAL A 189 1.45 12.89 -3.54
N ALA A 190 0.73 12.85 -2.42
CA ALA A 190 0.81 11.81 -1.41
C ALA A 190 -0.44 10.92 -1.52
N GLU A 191 -0.30 9.78 -2.17
CA GLU A 191 -1.42 8.87 -2.50
C GLU A 191 -2.17 8.38 -1.26
N GLY A 192 -1.46 8.23 -0.14
CA GLY A 192 -2.03 7.77 1.13
C GLY A 192 -3.13 8.67 1.68
N VAL A 193 -3.04 9.98 1.46
CA VAL A 193 -4.05 10.96 1.94
C VAL A 193 -5.41 10.71 1.27
N ASN A 194 -5.41 10.43 -0.03
CA ASN A 194 -6.65 10.11 -0.74
C ASN A 194 -7.15 8.70 -0.39
N THR A 195 -6.22 7.75 -0.29
CA THR A 195 -6.52 6.35 0.00
C THR A 195 -7.19 6.17 1.35
N ILE A 196 -6.86 6.97 2.38
CA ILE A 196 -7.40 6.77 3.72
C ILE A 196 -8.92 6.96 3.81
N ARG A 197 -9.49 7.94 3.10
CA ARG A 197 -10.94 8.16 3.08
C ARG A 197 -11.67 6.95 2.49
N VAL A 198 -11.20 6.52 1.34
CA VAL A 198 -11.78 5.40 0.59
C VAL A 198 -11.66 4.09 1.37
N LEU A 199 -10.48 3.86 1.96
CA LEU A 199 -10.21 2.67 2.76
C LEU A 199 -11.06 2.63 4.04
N LYS A 200 -11.20 3.76 4.74
CA LYS A 200 -12.03 3.85 5.96
C LYS A 200 -13.48 3.53 5.66
N THR A 201 -14.06 4.15 4.64
CA THR A 201 -15.44 3.87 4.21
C THR A 201 -15.63 2.40 3.84
N LYS A 202 -14.72 1.85 3.04
CA LYS A 202 -14.83 0.45 2.59
C LYS A 202 -14.68 -0.54 3.74
N ALA A 203 -13.79 -0.28 4.67
CA ALA A 203 -13.62 -1.12 5.86
C ALA A 203 -14.87 -1.13 6.74
N GLU A 204 -15.55 0.00 6.89
CA GLU A 204 -16.82 0.10 7.64
C GLU A 204 -17.95 -0.66 6.95
N GLU A 205 -18.12 -0.49 5.63
CA GLU A 205 -19.09 -1.24 4.84
C GLU A 205 -18.94 -2.75 4.99
N MET A 206 -17.70 -3.22 5.08
CA MET A 206 -17.37 -4.66 5.17
C MET A 206 -17.28 -5.16 6.62
N GLY A 207 -17.37 -4.30 7.62
CA GLY A 207 -17.20 -4.66 9.02
C GLY A 207 -15.78 -5.11 9.37
N VAL A 208 -14.77 -4.68 8.62
CA VAL A 208 -13.37 -5.06 8.86
C VAL A 208 -12.73 -4.16 9.93
N TYR A 209 -12.15 -4.80 10.95
CA TYR A 209 -11.49 -4.09 12.04
C TYR A 209 -10.13 -3.53 11.59
N MET A 210 -10.06 -2.20 11.48
CA MET A 210 -8.87 -1.46 11.03
C MET A 210 -8.57 -0.29 11.99
N PRO A 211 -8.03 -0.55 13.17
CA PRO A 211 -7.83 0.47 14.20
C PRO A 211 -6.81 1.55 13.81
N LEU A 212 -5.71 1.20 13.13
CA LEU A 212 -4.72 2.18 12.68
C LEU A 212 -5.30 3.13 11.62
N VAL A 213 -6.00 2.58 10.62
CA VAL A 213 -6.71 3.40 9.61
C VAL A 213 -7.75 4.30 10.27
N SER A 214 -8.54 3.75 11.20
CA SER A 214 -9.58 4.50 11.93
C SER A 214 -8.97 5.62 12.78
N GLY A 215 -7.86 5.35 13.44
CA GLY A 215 -7.13 6.34 14.23
C GLY A 215 -6.57 7.47 13.35
N LEU A 216 -5.90 7.13 12.25
CA LEU A 216 -5.38 8.13 11.32
C LEU A 216 -6.52 8.97 10.71
N TYR A 217 -7.62 8.35 10.31
CA TYR A 217 -8.79 9.07 9.81
C TYR A 217 -9.35 10.05 10.85
N ALA A 218 -9.43 9.65 12.11
CA ALA A 218 -9.91 10.49 13.20
C ALA A 218 -9.00 11.70 13.45
N ILE A 219 -7.69 11.56 13.29
CA ILE A 219 -6.72 12.66 13.36
C ILE A 219 -6.91 13.62 12.18
N LEU A 220 -6.92 13.10 10.95
CA LEU A 220 -6.91 13.94 9.76
C LEU A 220 -8.25 14.64 9.50
N PHE A 221 -9.37 14.02 9.85
CA PHE A 221 -10.70 14.46 9.45
C PHE A 221 -11.72 14.53 10.59
N GLY A 222 -11.42 13.89 11.74
CA GLY A 222 -12.32 13.80 12.88
C GLY A 222 -11.98 14.75 14.02
N GLY A 223 -10.96 15.59 13.89
CA GLY A 223 -10.55 16.58 14.90
C GLY A 223 -10.00 15.96 16.21
N ARG A 224 -9.66 14.66 16.22
CA ARG A 224 -9.00 14.04 17.36
C ARG A 224 -7.52 14.36 17.38
N THR A 225 -6.98 14.55 18.58
CA THR A 225 -5.53 14.69 18.75
C THR A 225 -4.84 13.33 18.66
N LEU A 226 -3.56 13.36 18.34
CA LEU A 226 -2.74 12.14 18.29
C LEU A 226 -2.70 11.41 19.64
N ASP A 227 -2.57 12.15 20.76
CA ASP A 227 -2.57 11.56 22.10
C ASP A 227 -3.89 10.84 22.44
N GLN A 228 -5.03 11.41 22.02
CA GLN A 228 -6.34 10.78 22.20
C GLN A 228 -6.45 9.47 21.42
N VAL A 229 -5.87 9.42 20.21
CA VAL A 229 -5.88 8.21 19.37
C VAL A 229 -4.94 7.16 19.96
N ILE A 230 -3.73 7.54 20.37
CA ILE A 230 -2.79 6.63 21.04
C ILE A 230 -3.41 6.03 22.31
N ALA A 231 -3.99 6.87 23.17
CA ALA A 231 -4.65 6.40 24.39
C ALA A 231 -5.78 5.41 24.09
N ALA A 232 -6.60 5.68 23.07
CA ALA A 232 -7.67 4.78 22.65
C ALA A 232 -7.14 3.43 22.11
N LEU A 233 -6.08 3.45 21.31
CA LEU A 233 -5.45 2.23 20.78
C LEU A 233 -4.82 1.38 21.90
N MET A 234 -4.16 2.02 22.87
CA MET A 234 -3.50 1.32 23.99
C MET A 234 -4.48 0.79 25.04
N SER A 235 -5.66 1.39 25.17
CA SER A 235 -6.72 0.95 26.10
C SER A 235 -7.71 -0.04 25.48
N ALA A 236 -7.58 -0.34 24.18
CA ALA A 236 -8.44 -1.30 23.50
C ALA A 236 -8.25 -2.71 24.08
N GLU A 237 -9.32 -3.52 24.06
CA GLU A 237 -9.24 -4.92 24.50
C GLU A 237 -8.18 -5.69 23.70
N PRO A 238 -7.35 -6.51 24.39
CA PRO A 238 -6.38 -7.36 23.72
C PRO A 238 -7.06 -8.31 22.72
N LYS A 239 -6.52 -8.41 21.53
CA LYS A 239 -6.96 -9.34 20.48
C LYS A 239 -5.85 -10.31 20.11
N THR A 240 -6.21 -11.35 19.36
CA THR A 240 -5.25 -12.27 18.79
C THR A 240 -4.23 -11.52 17.91
N ASP A 241 -2.97 -11.89 18.00
CA ASP A 241 -1.89 -11.22 17.27
C ASP A 241 -2.08 -11.32 15.74
N VAL A 242 -2.40 -12.52 15.23
CA VAL A 242 -2.69 -12.78 13.81
C VAL A 242 -4.08 -13.40 13.72
N ASP A 243 -5.03 -12.71 13.10
CA ASP A 243 -6.46 -13.06 13.07
C ASP A 243 -7.05 -13.15 11.65
N PHE A 244 -6.23 -13.05 10.60
CA PHE A 244 -6.67 -13.12 9.21
C PHE A 244 -6.57 -14.51 8.58
N ILE A 245 -6.02 -15.49 9.31
CA ILE A 245 -6.01 -16.89 8.90
C ILE A 245 -7.18 -17.56 9.63
N SER A 246 -8.20 -17.97 8.90
CA SER A 246 -9.30 -18.77 9.47
C SER A 246 -8.73 -20.11 9.93
N THR A 247 -8.72 -20.32 11.25
CA THR A 247 -8.33 -21.60 11.87
C THR A 247 -9.46 -22.65 11.82
N THR A 248 -10.29 -22.61 10.80
CA THR A 248 -11.23 -23.72 10.54
C THR A 248 -10.47 -24.87 9.88
N GLY A 249 -9.79 -25.70 10.69
CA GLY A 249 -9.11 -26.88 10.16
C GLY A 249 -7.87 -27.35 10.91
N PHE A 250 -7.88 -27.31 12.26
CA PHE A 250 -7.03 -28.19 13.09
C PHE A 250 -7.89 -28.83 14.17
#